data_b19d4b5d13ea10fdb8269d11a692de19
#
_entry.id   b19d4b5d13ea10fdb8269d11a692de19
#
_cell.length_a   1.000
_cell.length_b   1.000
_cell.length_c   1.000
_cell.angle_alpha   90.00
_cell.angle_beta   90.00
_cell.angle_gamma   90.00
#
_symmetry.space_group_name_H-M   'P 1'
#
loop_
_entity.id
_entity.type
_entity.pdbx_description
1 polymer ?
#
loop_
_entity_poly.entity_id
_entity_poly.type
_entity_poly.pdbx_seq_one_letter_code
_entity_poly.pdbx_strand_id
1 'polypeptide(L)'
;DRAVVLASNNEESIAIIAEHLRDSVRSGDTVLIDSRAGIILEHVHKTEVSQLQLEEVPNVSFEDIGGLDAQISQIRDSVELPFLHPELYRDYALSPPKGVLLYGPPGCGKTLIAKAVANSLAQQMGEESSSYFLNVKGPELLNKFVGEAERRIRMIFERARELAAINPKRPVIIFFDEMES
;
A
#
# COMPACT_ATOMS: atom_id res chain seq x y z
N ASP A 1 21.74 -18.01 12.41
CA ASP A 1 20.29 -18.01 12.66
C ASP A 1 19.64 -19.10 11.81
N ARG A 2 18.52 -19.64 12.28
CA ARG A 2 17.77 -20.71 11.61
C ARG A 2 16.34 -20.26 11.42
N ALA A 3 15.74 -20.65 10.31
CA ALA A 3 14.33 -20.43 10.02
C ALA A 3 13.62 -21.76 9.75
N VAL A 4 12.36 -21.85 10.13
CA VAL A 4 11.47 -22.92 9.67
C VAL A 4 10.90 -22.49 8.33
N VAL A 5 11.07 -23.29 7.32
CA VAL A 5 10.64 -22.99 5.97
C VAL A 5 9.63 -24.05 5.51
N LEU A 6 8.52 -23.57 4.98
CA LEU A 6 7.47 -24.39 4.41
C LEU A 6 7.72 -24.53 2.90
N ALA A 7 7.98 -25.74 2.44
CA ALA A 7 8.16 -26.01 1.01
C ALA A 7 6.80 -26.05 0.27
N SER A 8 6.82 -25.99 -1.06
CA SER A 8 5.61 -26.04 -1.90
C SER A 8 4.80 -27.33 -1.78
N ASN A 9 5.41 -28.40 -1.28
CA ASN A 9 4.75 -29.68 -0.96
C ASN A 9 4.16 -29.73 0.46
N ASN A 10 4.13 -28.60 1.18
CA ASN A 10 3.67 -28.46 2.55
C ASN A 10 4.53 -29.17 3.62
N GLU A 11 5.79 -29.51 3.27
CA GLU A 11 6.75 -30.04 4.25
C GLU A 11 7.50 -28.89 4.92
N GLU A 12 7.61 -28.98 6.24
CA GLU A 12 8.42 -28.04 7.03
C GLU A 12 9.88 -28.55 7.09
N SER A 13 10.80 -27.64 6.82
CA SER A 13 12.22 -27.89 6.93
C SER A 13 12.92 -26.77 7.69
N ILE A 14 14.02 -27.10 8.36
CA ILE A 14 14.85 -26.09 9.03
C ILE A 14 15.99 -25.72 8.09
N ALA A 15 16.08 -24.42 7.77
CA ALA A 15 17.17 -23.88 6.97
C ALA A 15 17.99 -22.85 7.74
N ILE A 16 19.26 -22.74 7.39
CA ILE A 16 20.18 -21.74 7.92
C ILE A 16 20.06 -20.47 7.07
N ILE A 17 19.89 -19.33 7.71
CA ILE A 17 19.88 -18.04 7.03
C ILE A 17 21.32 -17.63 6.74
N ALA A 18 21.66 -17.38 5.46
CA ALA A 18 22.97 -16.86 5.09
C ALA A 18 23.24 -15.51 5.76
N GLU A 19 24.50 -15.21 6.07
CA GLU A 19 24.88 -14.06 6.90
C GLU A 19 24.40 -12.72 6.32
N HIS A 20 24.47 -12.57 5.02
CA HIS A 20 24.01 -11.36 4.29
C HIS A 20 22.49 -11.18 4.26
N LEU A 21 21.72 -12.20 4.65
CA LEU A 21 20.23 -12.18 4.64
C LEU A 21 19.61 -12.04 6.03
N ARG A 22 20.40 -12.01 7.11
CA ARG A 22 19.92 -12.03 8.49
C ARG A 22 18.96 -10.89 8.83
N ASP A 23 19.24 -9.71 8.31
CA ASP A 23 18.45 -8.51 8.59
C ASP A 23 17.34 -8.25 7.55
N SER A 24 17.36 -9.00 6.43
CA SER A 24 16.45 -8.80 5.30
C SER A 24 15.30 -9.82 5.26
N VAL A 25 15.51 -11.04 5.80
CA VAL A 25 14.49 -12.10 5.77
C VAL A 25 13.63 -12.06 7.03
N ARG A 26 12.32 -12.07 6.86
CA ARG A 26 11.32 -12.07 7.93
C ARG A 26 10.36 -13.25 7.80
N SER A 27 9.64 -13.53 8.88
CA SER A 27 8.60 -14.56 8.86
C SER A 27 7.52 -14.22 7.81
N GLY A 28 7.21 -15.18 6.94
CA GLY A 28 6.27 -15.04 5.84
C GLY A 28 6.90 -14.70 4.49
N ASP A 29 8.19 -14.43 4.42
CA ASP A 29 8.88 -14.16 3.16
C ASP A 29 9.08 -15.43 2.33
N THR A 30 9.13 -15.25 1.00
CA THR A 30 9.50 -16.35 0.09
C THR A 30 11.01 -16.33 -0.13
N VAL A 31 11.63 -17.49 0.02
CA VAL A 31 13.08 -17.62 -0.06
C VAL A 31 13.48 -18.76 -1.00
N LEU A 32 14.61 -18.60 -1.66
CA LEU A 32 15.26 -19.67 -2.41
C LEU A 32 16.17 -20.44 -1.46
N ILE A 33 15.99 -21.78 -1.42
CA ILE A 33 16.76 -22.65 -0.54
C ILE A 33 17.57 -23.63 -1.38
N ASP A 34 18.82 -23.82 -1.00
CA ASP A 34 19.56 -25.02 -1.41
C ASP A 34 19.09 -26.20 -0.54
N SER A 35 18.27 -27.06 -1.11
CA SER A 35 17.72 -28.22 -0.39
C SER A 35 18.79 -29.24 0.06
N ARG A 36 19.99 -29.22 -0.54
CA ARG A 36 21.07 -30.13 -0.17
C ARG A 36 21.88 -29.58 1.01
N ALA A 37 22.14 -28.27 0.98
CA ALA A 37 22.90 -27.60 2.04
C ALA A 37 22.00 -27.14 3.20
N GLY A 38 20.68 -27.05 3.01
CA GLY A 38 19.74 -26.50 3.98
C GLY A 38 20.00 -25.02 4.29
N ILE A 39 20.41 -24.26 3.27
CA ILE A 39 20.77 -22.85 3.42
C ILE A 39 19.83 -21.99 2.55
N ILE A 40 19.36 -20.89 3.12
CA ILE A 40 18.65 -19.84 2.41
C ILE A 40 19.66 -19.02 1.62
N LEU A 41 19.56 -19.06 0.29
CA LEU A 41 20.49 -18.40 -0.62
C LEU A 41 20.06 -16.99 -1.00
N GLU A 42 18.74 -16.77 -1.16
CA GLU A 42 18.22 -15.53 -1.70
C GLU A 42 16.81 -15.26 -1.16
N HIS A 43 16.52 -13.99 -0.94
CA HIS A 43 15.16 -13.51 -0.68
C HIS A 43 14.45 -13.27 -2.02
N VAL A 44 13.47 -14.11 -2.33
CA VAL A 44 12.73 -14.02 -3.59
C VAL A 44 11.59 -13.00 -3.40
N HIS A 45 11.73 -11.86 -4.00
CA HIS A 45 10.64 -10.89 -4.09
C HIS A 45 9.57 -11.47 -5.03
N LYS A 46 8.55 -12.07 -4.46
CA LYS A 46 7.44 -12.60 -5.26
C LYS A 46 6.77 -11.47 -6.02
N THR A 47 6.68 -11.64 -7.33
CA THR A 47 6.01 -10.74 -8.29
C THR A 47 4.47 -10.71 -8.10
N GLU A 48 3.94 -11.32 -7.04
CA GLU A 48 2.50 -11.29 -6.71
C GLU A 48 1.98 -9.86 -6.50
N VAL A 49 2.85 -8.94 -6.11
CA VAL A 49 2.52 -7.52 -5.97
C VAL A 49 2.37 -6.81 -7.32
N SER A 50 2.90 -7.39 -8.40
CA SER A 50 2.65 -6.87 -9.77
C SER A 50 1.19 -7.03 -10.21
N GLN A 51 0.41 -7.83 -9.49
CA GLN A 51 -1.03 -7.98 -9.68
C GLN A 51 -1.87 -7.00 -8.86
N LEU A 52 -1.26 -6.26 -7.92
CA LEU A 52 -1.91 -5.07 -7.38
C LEU A 52 -2.08 -4.11 -8.55
N GLN A 53 -3.30 -4.06 -9.05
CA GLN A 53 -3.63 -3.20 -10.17
C GLN A 53 -3.28 -1.77 -9.77
N LEU A 54 -2.21 -1.26 -10.39
CA LEU A 54 -2.03 0.17 -10.51
C LEU A 54 -3.20 0.62 -11.38
N GLU A 55 -4.30 0.99 -10.75
CA GLU A 55 -5.38 1.63 -11.48
C GLU A 55 -4.82 2.95 -12.00
N GLU A 56 -4.91 3.16 -13.30
CA GLU A 56 -4.78 4.51 -13.85
C GLU A 56 -5.80 5.37 -13.09
N VAL A 57 -5.36 6.50 -12.58
CA VAL A 57 -6.23 7.38 -11.81
C VAL A 57 -7.41 7.74 -12.70
N PRO A 58 -8.63 7.31 -12.36
CA PRO A 58 -9.78 7.63 -13.17
C PRO A 58 -9.96 9.14 -13.16
N ASN A 59 -10.40 9.68 -14.27
CA ASN A 59 -10.69 11.10 -14.42
C ASN A 59 -12.00 11.46 -13.68
N VAL A 60 -11.95 11.32 -12.34
CA VAL A 60 -13.05 11.67 -11.42
C VAL A 60 -12.63 12.93 -10.68
N SER A 61 -13.42 13.98 -10.79
CA SER A 61 -13.19 15.22 -10.05
C SER A 61 -14.11 15.33 -8.83
N PHE A 62 -13.80 16.24 -7.90
CA PHE A 62 -14.71 16.55 -6.79
C PHE A 62 -16.05 17.15 -7.28
N GLU A 63 -16.08 17.76 -8.46
CA GLU A 63 -17.26 18.33 -9.07
C GLU A 63 -18.29 17.25 -9.49
N ASP A 64 -17.82 16.02 -9.71
CA ASP A 64 -18.67 14.87 -10.02
C ASP A 64 -19.38 14.30 -8.78
N ILE A 65 -19.05 14.83 -7.57
CA ILE A 65 -19.56 14.33 -6.30
C ILE A 65 -20.48 15.37 -5.68
N GLY A 66 -21.79 15.13 -5.73
CA GLY A 66 -22.79 16.03 -5.16
C GLY A 66 -23.13 15.74 -3.70
N GLY A 67 -23.43 16.78 -2.92
CA GLY A 67 -24.00 16.68 -1.58
C GLY A 67 -23.05 16.25 -0.46
N LEU A 68 -21.73 16.28 -0.70
CA LEU A 68 -20.69 15.91 0.27
C LEU A 68 -19.64 17.03 0.47
N ASP A 69 -20.02 18.28 0.26
CA ASP A 69 -19.10 19.42 0.27
C ASP A 69 -18.28 19.54 1.57
N ALA A 70 -18.93 19.35 2.73
CA ALA A 70 -18.29 19.40 4.02
C ALA A 70 -17.27 18.28 4.21
N GLN A 71 -17.59 17.05 3.78
CA GLN A 71 -16.71 15.90 3.84
C GLN A 71 -15.52 16.05 2.88
N ILE A 72 -15.77 16.53 1.67
CA ILE A 72 -14.74 16.84 0.68
C ILE A 72 -13.76 17.88 1.24
N SER A 73 -14.26 18.97 1.85
CA SER A 73 -13.39 19.97 2.47
C SER A 73 -12.51 19.36 3.56
N GLN A 74 -13.07 18.56 4.46
CA GLN A 74 -12.29 17.89 5.52
C GLN A 74 -11.21 16.94 4.97
N ILE A 75 -11.51 16.24 3.89
CA ILE A 75 -10.54 15.33 3.26
C ILE A 75 -9.43 16.12 2.58
N ARG A 76 -9.76 17.20 1.88
CA ARG A 76 -8.77 18.09 1.27
C ARG A 76 -7.82 18.65 2.32
N ASP A 77 -8.34 19.13 3.42
CA ASP A 77 -7.53 19.66 4.54
C ASP A 77 -6.66 18.58 5.18
N SER A 78 -7.14 17.33 5.23
CA SER A 78 -6.43 16.23 5.89
C SER A 78 -5.39 15.56 4.99
N VAL A 79 -5.61 15.51 3.67
CA VAL A 79 -4.77 14.75 2.73
C VAL A 79 -4.00 15.68 1.81
N GLU A 80 -4.67 16.64 1.16
CA GLU A 80 -4.02 17.51 0.17
C GLU A 80 -3.11 18.53 0.83
N LEU A 81 -3.59 19.20 1.88
CA LEU A 81 -2.83 20.26 2.53
C LEU A 81 -1.47 19.80 3.09
N PRO A 82 -1.36 18.67 3.83
CA PRO A 82 -0.07 18.17 4.29
C PRO A 82 0.88 17.78 3.16
N PHE A 83 0.33 17.31 2.05
CA PHE A 83 1.10 16.87 0.92
C PHE A 83 1.63 18.03 0.08
N LEU A 84 0.82 19.06 -0.14
CA LEU A 84 1.16 20.22 -0.94
C LEU A 84 2.01 21.25 -0.17
N HIS A 85 1.79 21.35 1.14
CA HIS A 85 2.42 22.33 2.02
C HIS A 85 3.10 21.68 3.22
N PRO A 86 4.06 20.76 3.02
CA PRO A 86 4.76 20.08 4.12
C PRO A 86 5.56 21.05 5.00
N GLU A 87 5.95 22.22 4.48
CA GLU A 87 6.63 23.28 5.20
C GLU A 87 5.76 23.84 6.33
N LEU A 88 4.46 24.07 6.09
CA LEU A 88 3.54 24.59 7.12
C LEU A 88 3.45 23.62 8.31
N TYR A 89 3.37 22.31 8.03
CA TYR A 89 3.32 21.31 9.09
C TYR A 89 4.60 21.29 9.92
N ARG A 90 5.75 21.51 9.29
CA ARG A 90 7.05 21.58 9.96
C ARG A 90 7.17 22.84 10.81
N ASP A 91 6.80 24.00 10.26
CA ASP A 91 6.93 25.31 10.92
C ASP A 91 6.04 25.42 12.17
N TYR A 92 4.86 24.79 12.12
CA TYR A 92 3.94 24.75 13.25
C TYR A 92 4.07 23.49 14.12
N ALA A 93 5.10 22.65 13.88
CA ALA A 93 5.32 21.36 14.57
C ALA A 93 4.08 20.45 14.57
N LEU A 94 3.29 20.47 13.49
CA LEU A 94 2.12 19.62 13.31
C LEU A 94 2.52 18.29 12.68
N SER A 95 1.88 17.21 13.15
CA SER A 95 2.02 15.90 12.52
C SER A 95 0.89 15.69 11.52
N PRO A 96 1.18 15.45 10.24
CA PRO A 96 0.14 15.15 9.27
C PRO A 96 -0.56 13.82 9.60
N PRO A 97 -1.85 13.68 9.31
CA PRO A 97 -2.55 12.41 9.45
C PRO A 97 -1.88 11.31 8.62
N LYS A 98 -1.71 10.14 9.19
CA LYS A 98 -1.12 8.98 8.48
C LYS A 98 -2.11 8.24 7.59
N GLY A 99 -3.40 8.50 7.76
CA GLY A 99 -4.48 7.92 6.98
C GLY A 99 -5.82 8.53 7.35
N VAL A 100 -6.81 8.29 6.50
CA VAL A 100 -8.19 8.78 6.67
C VAL A 100 -9.13 7.59 6.60
N LEU A 101 -10.05 7.50 7.56
CA LEU A 101 -11.12 6.49 7.56
C LEU A 101 -12.39 7.10 6.97
N LEU A 102 -12.84 6.54 5.85
CA LEU A 102 -14.14 6.84 5.24
C LEU A 102 -15.15 5.80 5.69
N TYR A 103 -16.18 6.21 6.41
CA TYR A 103 -17.25 5.32 6.87
C TYR A 103 -18.61 5.83 6.44
N GLY A 104 -19.57 4.92 6.27
CA GLY A 104 -20.94 5.22 5.83
C GLY A 104 -21.56 4.06 5.07
N PRO A 105 -22.87 4.14 4.74
CA PRO A 105 -23.57 3.08 4.05
C PRO A 105 -22.97 2.79 2.66
N PRO A 106 -23.21 1.59 2.10
CA PRO A 106 -22.79 1.29 0.73
C PRO A 106 -23.43 2.28 -0.27
N GLY A 107 -22.72 2.58 -1.34
CA GLY A 107 -23.19 3.49 -2.38
C GLY A 107 -23.15 5.00 -2.06
N CYS A 108 -22.64 5.42 -0.89
CA CYS A 108 -22.56 6.84 -0.52
C CYS A 108 -21.32 7.58 -1.09
N GLY A 109 -20.60 7.01 -2.05
CA GLY A 109 -19.51 7.68 -2.77
C GLY A 109 -18.10 7.58 -2.16
N LYS A 110 -17.86 6.71 -1.16
CA LYS A 110 -16.54 6.57 -0.52
C LYS A 110 -15.41 6.33 -1.53
N THR A 111 -15.58 5.37 -2.43
CA THR A 111 -14.61 5.05 -3.48
C THR A 111 -14.42 6.19 -4.49
N LEU A 112 -15.52 6.92 -4.81
CA LEU A 112 -15.44 8.10 -5.69
C LEU A 112 -14.62 9.22 -5.05
N ILE A 113 -14.80 9.47 -3.76
CA ILE A 113 -14.01 10.47 -3.02
C ILE A 113 -12.53 10.10 -3.06
N ALA A 114 -12.17 8.83 -2.79
CA ALA A 114 -10.78 8.39 -2.82
C ALA A 114 -10.13 8.60 -4.20
N LYS A 115 -10.87 8.32 -5.27
CA LYS A 115 -10.45 8.55 -6.66
C LYS A 115 -10.31 10.04 -6.99
N ALA A 116 -11.25 10.86 -6.54
CA ALA A 116 -11.20 12.31 -6.73
C ALA A 116 -10.00 12.96 -6.01
N VAL A 117 -9.66 12.50 -4.79
CA VAL A 117 -8.45 12.92 -4.06
C VAL A 117 -7.20 12.57 -4.88
N ALA A 118 -7.12 11.36 -5.40
CA ALA A 118 -5.97 10.91 -6.20
C ALA A 118 -5.79 11.77 -7.47
N ASN A 119 -6.88 12.07 -8.15
CA ASN A 119 -6.87 12.93 -9.33
C ASN A 119 -6.49 14.37 -8.99
N SER A 120 -7.08 14.93 -7.93
CA SER A 120 -6.77 16.30 -7.49
C SER A 120 -5.30 16.48 -7.13
N LEU A 121 -4.71 15.55 -6.38
CA LEU A 121 -3.29 15.57 -6.06
C LEU A 121 -2.42 15.48 -7.32
N ALA A 122 -2.77 14.61 -8.28
CA ALA A 122 -2.05 14.50 -9.54
C ALA A 122 -2.06 15.82 -10.33
N GLN A 123 -3.22 16.46 -10.45
CA GLN A 123 -3.37 17.74 -11.15
C GLN A 123 -2.58 18.87 -10.49
N GLN A 124 -2.54 18.94 -9.17
CA GLN A 124 -1.82 19.97 -8.43
C GLN A 124 -0.29 19.81 -8.50
N MET A 125 0.20 18.59 -8.78
CA MET A 125 1.63 18.31 -8.95
C MET A 125 2.15 18.58 -10.37
N GLY A 126 1.28 18.88 -11.34
CA GLY A 126 1.58 19.22 -12.73
C GLY A 126 1.00 18.23 -13.74
N GLU A 127 0.70 18.70 -14.95
CA GLU A 127 -0.04 17.98 -16.00
C GLU A 127 0.56 16.63 -16.42
N GLU A 128 1.85 16.39 -16.19
CA GLU A 128 2.53 15.11 -16.49
C GLU A 128 2.55 14.14 -15.29
N SER A 129 2.06 14.55 -14.13
CA SER A 129 2.13 13.78 -12.90
C SER A 129 0.83 13.02 -12.67
N SER A 130 0.72 11.79 -13.14
CA SER A 130 -0.34 10.90 -12.67
C SER A 130 0.01 10.37 -11.26
N SER A 131 -0.95 10.33 -10.34
CA SER A 131 -0.75 9.67 -9.04
C SER A 131 -0.73 8.14 -9.21
N TYR A 132 -0.08 7.45 -8.26
CA TYR A 132 -0.21 6.00 -8.16
C TYR A 132 -1.40 5.70 -7.22
N PHE A 133 -2.38 4.99 -7.73
CA PHE A 133 -3.55 4.57 -6.96
C PHE A 133 -3.54 3.04 -6.81
N LEU A 134 -3.34 2.58 -5.58
CA LEU A 134 -3.36 1.18 -5.21
C LEU A 134 -4.72 0.88 -4.56
N ASN A 135 -5.60 0.22 -5.29
CA ASN A 135 -6.90 -0.21 -4.77
C ASN A 135 -6.78 -1.64 -4.23
N VAL A 136 -7.06 -1.81 -2.97
CA VAL A 136 -6.96 -3.08 -2.24
C VAL A 136 -8.32 -3.41 -1.65
N LYS A 137 -8.92 -4.52 -2.06
CA LYS A 137 -10.21 -4.96 -1.52
C LYS A 137 -10.01 -5.83 -0.28
N GLY A 138 -10.84 -5.61 0.75
CA GLY A 138 -10.82 -6.38 1.99
C GLY A 138 -10.79 -7.90 1.78
N PRO A 139 -11.69 -8.49 0.95
CA PRO A 139 -11.68 -9.92 0.66
C PRO A 139 -10.37 -10.46 0.05
N GLU A 140 -9.60 -9.62 -0.64
CA GLU A 140 -8.30 -10.02 -1.20
C GLU A 140 -7.22 -10.17 -0.13
N LEU A 141 -7.40 -9.51 1.02
CA LEU A 141 -6.52 -9.63 2.18
C LEU A 141 -6.85 -10.84 3.05
N LEU A 142 -8.13 -11.25 3.05
CA LEU A 142 -8.62 -12.36 3.88
C LEU A 142 -8.26 -13.69 3.22
N ASN A 143 -7.16 -14.29 3.63
CA ASN A 143 -6.81 -15.66 3.25
C ASN A 143 -7.03 -16.61 4.44
N LYS A 144 -7.28 -17.90 4.13
CA LYS A 144 -7.54 -18.94 5.13
C LYS A 144 -6.35 -19.24 6.05
N PHE A 145 -5.17 -18.73 5.73
CA PHE A 145 -3.95 -19.01 6.48
C PHE A 145 -3.56 -17.84 7.39
N VAL A 146 -3.26 -18.15 8.63
CA VAL A 146 -2.79 -17.18 9.63
C VAL A 146 -1.47 -16.54 9.16
N GLY A 147 -1.40 -15.21 9.20
CA GLY A 147 -0.21 -14.45 8.81
C GLY A 147 -0.14 -14.01 7.34
N GLU A 148 -0.95 -14.58 6.46
CA GLU A 148 -0.96 -14.19 5.03
C GLU A 148 -1.48 -12.76 4.82
N ALA A 149 -2.51 -12.36 5.55
CA ALA A 149 -3.07 -11.02 5.50
C ALA A 149 -2.03 -9.96 5.92
N GLU A 150 -1.32 -10.22 7.03
CA GLU A 150 -0.26 -9.33 7.51
C GLU A 150 0.88 -9.21 6.49
N ARG A 151 1.31 -10.33 5.89
CA ARG A 151 2.31 -10.35 4.84
C ARG A 151 1.89 -9.51 3.63
N ARG A 152 0.65 -9.67 3.16
CA ARG A 152 0.11 -8.91 2.03
C ARG A 152 0.06 -7.42 2.31
N ILE A 153 -0.42 -7.01 3.48
CA ILE A 153 -0.43 -5.60 3.89
C ILE A 153 1.00 -5.04 3.88
N ARG A 154 1.97 -5.76 4.44
CA ARG A 154 3.38 -5.33 4.43
C ARG A 154 3.90 -5.14 3.01
N MET A 155 3.66 -6.10 2.12
CA MET A 155 4.05 -6.02 0.71
C MET A 155 3.43 -4.81 -0.01
N ILE A 156 2.16 -4.48 0.26
CA ILE A 156 1.50 -3.30 -0.30
C ILE A 156 2.23 -2.03 0.10
N PHE A 157 2.56 -1.88 1.39
CA PHE A 157 3.30 -0.72 1.87
C PHE A 157 4.76 -0.67 1.39
N GLU A 158 5.41 -1.80 1.22
CA GLU A 158 6.75 -1.88 0.61
C GLU A 158 6.69 -1.41 -0.84
N ARG A 159 5.73 -1.89 -1.61
CA ARG A 159 5.53 -1.45 -2.99
C ARG A 159 5.23 0.04 -3.10
N ALA A 160 4.40 0.57 -2.21
CA ALA A 160 4.12 2.00 -2.18
C ALA A 160 5.39 2.83 -1.90
N ARG A 161 6.28 2.37 -1.00
CA ARG A 161 7.56 3.03 -0.74
C ARG A 161 8.51 2.97 -1.93
N GLU A 162 8.57 1.83 -2.63
CA GLU A 162 9.36 1.70 -3.86
C GLU A 162 8.90 2.70 -4.92
N LEU A 163 7.58 2.77 -5.17
CA LEU A 163 7.01 3.71 -6.13
C LEU A 163 7.31 5.17 -5.75
N ALA A 164 7.17 5.51 -4.47
CA ALA A 164 7.50 6.84 -3.97
C ALA A 164 9.01 7.16 -4.09
N ALA A 165 9.89 6.17 -3.95
CA ALA A 165 11.32 6.33 -4.13
C ALA A 165 11.73 6.55 -5.60
N ILE A 166 11.05 5.87 -6.54
CA ILE A 166 11.28 6.03 -7.98
C ILE A 166 10.91 7.45 -8.44
N ASN A 167 9.81 7.97 -7.96
CA ASN A 167 9.36 9.31 -8.31
C ASN A 167 8.79 10.06 -7.09
N PRO A 168 9.64 10.78 -6.34
CA PRO A 168 9.22 11.49 -5.11
C PRO A 168 8.17 12.58 -5.32
N LYS A 169 8.00 13.05 -6.55
CA LYS A 169 6.98 14.05 -6.90
C LYS A 169 5.63 13.45 -7.21
N ARG A 170 5.54 12.12 -7.31
CA ARG A 170 4.31 11.43 -7.68
C ARG A 170 3.65 10.85 -6.43
N PRO A 171 2.43 11.31 -6.06
CA PRO A 171 1.76 10.79 -4.88
C PRO A 171 1.39 9.33 -5.05
N VAL A 172 1.56 8.57 -3.97
CA VAL A 172 1.13 7.16 -3.90
C VAL A 172 0.00 7.07 -2.89
N ILE A 173 -1.17 6.66 -3.35
CA ILE A 173 -2.37 6.52 -2.53
C ILE A 173 -2.71 5.03 -2.43
N ILE A 174 -2.83 4.54 -1.21
CA ILE A 174 -3.32 3.20 -0.94
C ILE A 174 -4.75 3.34 -0.42
N PHE A 175 -5.70 2.76 -1.14
CA PHE A 175 -7.10 2.73 -0.76
C PHE A 175 -7.51 1.30 -0.40
N PHE A 176 -7.93 1.11 0.84
CA PHE A 176 -8.49 -0.15 1.31
C PHE A 176 -10.01 -0.06 1.24
N ASP A 177 -10.61 -0.81 0.32
CA ASP A 177 -12.07 -0.86 0.12
C ASP A 177 -12.68 -2.13 0.74
N GLU A 178 -13.94 -2.06 1.12
CA GLU A 178 -14.71 -3.21 1.64
C GLU A 178 -14.04 -3.89 2.86
N MET A 179 -13.47 -3.12 3.78
CA MET A 179 -12.76 -3.67 4.96
C MET A 179 -13.67 -4.35 5.98
N GLU A 180 -14.99 -4.16 5.85
CA GLU A 180 -16.03 -4.74 6.69
C GLU A 180 -16.52 -6.11 6.23
N SER A 181 -16.13 -6.58 5.06
CA SER A 181 -16.61 -7.81 4.42
C SER A 181 -15.85 -9.08 4.85
#